data_20f75e2b2662e263f7191b28aaebdbff
#
_entry.id   20f75e2b2662e263f7191b28aaebdbff
#
_cell.length_a   1.000
_cell.length_b   1.000
_cell.length_c   1.000
_cell.angle_alpha   90.00
_cell.angle_beta   90.00
_cell.angle_gamma   90.00
#
_symmetry.space_group_name_H-M   'P 1'
#
loop_
_entity.id
_entity.type
_entity.pdbx_description
1 polymer ?
#
loop_
_entity_poly.entity_id
_entity_poly.type
_entity_poly.pdbx_seq_one_letter_code
_entity_poly.pdbx_strand_id
1 'polypeptide(L)'
;MGRAYMSMGERLGTKILYLEAFGQSIVVLNDSQMARDLLDKRSAIYSSRPRMNMLMDVVGVDYLFGSLPYGEEWRSSRRLFQQYYTPSEHRPRTEENDSLQHIKDCIGGYTISSTYGCSIRKHNDPALERAEESFTALVQAAAPGRFLVDIIPALKYVPEWFPGAKFKQLARKWREICLLVRDEPFTETKKAVRGGTVSSCFVTESFSRNNGGHDSEVQEFLVKCVAAQVYLGASETTFTAIATFILAMLLHPRVQKLVQQEIDAVVGRERLPEFSDRPHLPYLSAVFKEVLRWNTPFPLGIPHLTTEEDTYLGYRIPKGSIVMANAFAMLHDEEVFKSPEEFIPERYLKEGKIDPGVPDPEEFATFGFGRRTCPGGHIAMSNLFIMASSIVSIFDISPELDANGCPIEVVPQFRGNAITSSPLPFPCKLTPRQGVDVERLLKDYMDFEMI
;
A
#
# COMPACT_ATOMS: atom_id res chain seq x y z
N MET A 1 -14.65 -2.85 -8.86
CA MET A 1 -15.20 -1.50 -9.12
C MET A 1 -14.41 -0.74 -10.20
N GLY A 2 -13.09 -0.61 -10.14
CA GLY A 2 -12.31 0.11 -11.15
C GLY A 2 -12.61 -0.31 -12.58
N ARG A 3 -12.56 -1.62 -12.86
CA ARG A 3 -12.94 -2.20 -14.16
C ARG A 3 -14.39 -1.88 -14.56
N ALA A 4 -15.33 -1.87 -13.61
CA ALA A 4 -16.73 -1.56 -13.91
C ALA A 4 -16.92 -0.08 -14.32
N TYR A 5 -16.22 0.85 -13.66
CA TYR A 5 -16.24 2.26 -14.08
C TYR A 5 -15.50 2.49 -15.39
N MET A 6 -14.42 1.78 -15.67
CA MET A 6 -13.74 1.77 -16.97
C MET A 6 -14.73 1.37 -18.07
N SER A 7 -15.36 0.17 -17.95
CA SER A 7 -16.33 -0.33 -18.94
C SER A 7 -17.57 0.54 -19.06
N MET A 8 -17.98 1.24 -18.00
CA MET A 8 -19.06 2.22 -18.08
C MET A 8 -18.64 3.43 -18.92
N GLY A 9 -17.41 3.93 -18.73
CA GLY A 9 -16.85 5.03 -19.52
C GLY A 9 -16.77 4.68 -21.01
N GLU A 10 -16.26 3.49 -21.33
CA GLU A 10 -16.17 2.97 -22.71
C GLU A 10 -17.55 2.93 -23.38
N ARG A 11 -18.56 2.37 -22.71
CA ARG A 11 -19.94 2.30 -23.24
C ARG A 11 -20.57 3.68 -23.47
N LEU A 12 -20.20 4.67 -22.65
CA LEU A 12 -20.72 6.04 -22.73
C LEU A 12 -19.86 6.94 -23.63
N GLY A 13 -18.71 6.46 -24.12
CA GLY A 13 -17.76 7.26 -24.91
C GLY A 13 -17.14 8.42 -24.15
N THR A 14 -16.92 8.26 -22.83
CA THR A 14 -16.35 9.32 -21.97
C THR A 14 -15.36 8.78 -20.96
N LYS A 15 -14.30 9.55 -20.66
CA LYS A 15 -13.33 9.25 -19.61
C LYS A 15 -13.66 9.91 -18.26
N ILE A 16 -14.76 10.72 -18.18
CA ILE A 16 -15.28 11.28 -16.94
C ILE A 16 -16.72 10.80 -16.72
N LEU A 17 -17.01 10.23 -15.56
CA LEU A 17 -18.34 9.76 -15.18
C LEU A 17 -18.90 10.63 -14.07
N TYR A 18 -20.17 11.01 -14.19
CA TYR A 18 -20.95 11.60 -13.11
C TYR A 18 -22.04 10.62 -12.69
N LEU A 19 -22.07 10.33 -11.41
CA LEU A 19 -23.06 9.47 -10.78
C LEU A 19 -23.69 10.21 -9.60
N GLU A 20 -24.95 9.94 -9.34
CA GLU A 20 -25.64 10.44 -8.15
C GLU A 20 -26.30 9.31 -7.41
N ALA A 21 -26.04 9.22 -6.10
CA ALA A 21 -26.65 8.23 -5.23
C ALA A 21 -27.04 8.90 -3.91
N PHE A 22 -28.34 8.85 -3.58
CA PHE A 22 -28.89 9.38 -2.33
C PHE A 22 -28.51 10.86 -2.09
N GLY A 23 -28.51 11.68 -3.14
CA GLY A 23 -28.12 13.10 -3.10
C GLY A 23 -26.62 13.36 -3.02
N GLN A 24 -25.78 12.32 -3.05
CA GLN A 24 -24.34 12.45 -3.11
C GLN A 24 -23.86 12.38 -4.55
N SER A 25 -23.22 13.45 -5.01
CA SER A 25 -22.56 13.49 -6.32
C SER A 25 -21.21 12.76 -6.27
N ILE A 26 -20.96 11.90 -7.27
CA ILE A 26 -19.74 11.13 -7.42
C ILE A 26 -19.20 11.34 -8.83
N VAL A 27 -17.95 11.77 -8.92
CA VAL A 27 -17.22 11.94 -10.18
C VAL A 27 -16.10 10.90 -10.23
N VAL A 28 -16.06 10.10 -11.30
CA VAL A 28 -14.99 9.13 -11.52
C VAL A 28 -14.18 9.55 -12.75
N LEU A 29 -12.88 9.65 -12.56
CA LEU A 29 -11.91 10.05 -13.56
C LEU A 29 -11.17 8.81 -14.06
N ASN A 30 -11.43 8.41 -15.30
CA ASN A 30 -10.77 7.27 -15.96
C ASN A 30 -9.51 7.70 -16.75
N ASP A 31 -9.11 8.95 -16.67
CA ASP A 31 -8.01 9.53 -17.42
C ASP A 31 -7.04 10.24 -16.49
N SER A 32 -5.73 10.01 -16.68
CA SER A 32 -4.69 10.55 -15.80
C SER A 32 -4.51 12.06 -15.96
N GLN A 33 -4.73 12.62 -17.17
CA GLN A 33 -4.64 14.06 -17.38
C GLN A 33 -5.77 14.78 -16.65
N MET A 34 -7.00 14.25 -16.72
CA MET A 34 -8.14 14.78 -15.97
C MET A 34 -7.90 14.72 -14.46
N ALA A 35 -7.31 13.62 -13.96
CA ALA A 35 -6.95 13.49 -12.57
C ALA A 35 -5.88 14.51 -12.14
N ARG A 36 -4.85 14.73 -12.95
CA ARG A 36 -3.84 15.77 -12.71
C ARG A 36 -4.45 17.18 -12.74
N ASP A 37 -5.32 17.45 -13.68
CA ASP A 37 -5.95 18.77 -13.79
C ASP A 37 -6.78 19.10 -12.55
N LEU A 38 -7.56 18.15 -12.04
CA LEU A 38 -8.45 18.39 -10.89
C LEU A 38 -7.71 18.19 -9.55
N LEU A 39 -7.02 17.06 -9.36
CA LEU A 39 -6.49 16.67 -8.06
C LEU A 39 -5.11 17.25 -7.76
N ASP A 40 -4.35 17.67 -8.78
CA ASP A 40 -3.06 18.32 -8.61
C ASP A 40 -3.16 19.83 -8.89
N LYS A 41 -3.45 20.26 -10.14
CA LYS A 41 -3.47 21.67 -10.48
C LYS A 41 -4.55 22.45 -9.74
N ARG A 42 -5.74 21.85 -9.48
CA ARG A 42 -6.83 22.42 -8.69
C ARG A 42 -6.88 21.89 -7.26
N SER A 43 -5.76 21.40 -6.73
CA SER A 43 -5.66 20.77 -5.41
C SER A 43 -6.18 21.63 -4.26
N ALA A 44 -6.27 22.97 -4.43
CA ALA A 44 -6.84 23.86 -3.42
C ALA A 44 -8.27 23.47 -3.03
N ILE A 45 -9.09 23.06 -4.01
CA ILE A 45 -10.50 22.70 -3.79
C ILE A 45 -10.75 21.18 -3.81
N TYR A 46 -9.82 20.37 -4.30
CA TYR A 46 -9.98 18.92 -4.43
C TYR A 46 -9.18 18.10 -3.41
N SER A 47 -8.50 18.71 -2.43
CA SER A 47 -7.66 17.97 -1.47
C SER A 47 -8.38 17.49 -0.23
N SER A 48 -9.67 17.77 -0.02
CA SER A 48 -10.41 17.26 1.13
C SER A 48 -10.79 15.78 0.98
N ARG A 49 -11.32 15.19 2.04
CA ARG A 49 -11.79 13.80 2.07
C ARG A 49 -13.26 13.74 2.45
N PRO A 50 -14.06 12.84 1.86
CA PRO A 50 -15.43 12.62 2.30
C PRO A 50 -15.44 12.05 3.71
N ARG A 51 -16.40 12.47 4.54
CA ARG A 51 -16.60 11.89 5.86
C ARG A 51 -17.30 10.54 5.73
N MET A 52 -16.58 9.49 6.08
CA MET A 52 -17.12 8.14 6.17
C MET A 52 -17.58 7.90 7.61
N ASN A 53 -18.90 8.02 7.87
CA ASN A 53 -19.42 7.97 9.24
C ASN A 53 -19.18 6.61 9.92
N MET A 54 -19.28 5.51 9.18
CA MET A 54 -18.96 4.19 9.70
C MET A 54 -17.52 4.12 10.20
N LEU A 55 -16.58 4.53 9.38
CA LEU A 55 -15.16 4.49 9.66
C LEU A 55 -14.77 5.47 10.78
N MET A 56 -15.14 6.74 10.62
CA MET A 56 -14.65 7.81 11.50
C MET A 56 -15.44 7.90 12.80
N ASP A 57 -16.78 7.88 12.73
CA ASP A 57 -17.63 8.14 13.90
C ASP A 57 -17.98 6.87 14.67
N VAL A 58 -18.25 5.76 13.97
CA VAL A 58 -18.75 4.54 14.63
C VAL A 58 -17.60 3.62 15.00
N VAL A 59 -16.62 3.38 14.12
CA VAL A 59 -15.37 2.68 14.45
C VAL A 59 -14.43 3.59 15.24
N GLY A 60 -14.36 4.90 14.94
CA GLY A 60 -13.59 5.88 15.69
C GLY A 60 -12.11 5.90 15.32
N VAL A 61 -11.80 5.78 14.04
CA VAL A 61 -10.44 5.88 13.48
C VAL A 61 -10.22 7.19 12.74
N ASP A 62 -10.85 8.25 13.23
CA ASP A 62 -10.72 9.62 12.74
C ASP A 62 -9.30 10.22 12.93
N TYR A 63 -8.44 9.54 13.67
CA TYR A 63 -7.03 9.89 13.85
C TYR A 63 -6.13 9.52 12.64
N LEU A 64 -6.59 8.73 11.69
CA LEU A 64 -5.81 8.32 10.51
C LEU A 64 -5.72 9.48 9.50
N PHE A 65 -4.53 10.08 9.35
CA PHE A 65 -4.36 11.28 8.52
C PHE A 65 -4.64 11.05 7.03
N GLY A 66 -4.60 9.83 6.54
CA GLY A 66 -5.03 9.48 5.17
C GLY A 66 -6.49 9.82 4.90
N SER A 67 -7.34 9.77 5.93
CA SER A 67 -8.78 10.03 5.88
C SER A 67 -9.20 11.42 6.38
N LEU A 68 -8.29 12.18 7.02
CA LEU A 68 -8.59 13.52 7.53
C LEU A 68 -8.99 14.50 6.40
N PRO A 69 -9.91 15.43 6.63
CA PRO A 69 -10.12 16.58 5.76
C PRO A 69 -8.82 17.37 5.58
N TYR A 70 -8.72 18.13 4.47
CA TYR A 70 -7.55 18.98 4.28
C TYR A 70 -7.59 20.16 5.26
N GLY A 71 -6.61 20.21 6.16
CA GLY A 71 -6.53 21.21 7.21
C GLY A 71 -5.21 21.13 7.98
N GLU A 72 -5.12 21.81 9.13
CA GLU A 72 -3.88 21.90 9.92
C GLU A 72 -3.49 20.54 10.50
N GLU A 73 -4.42 19.78 11.01
CA GLU A 73 -4.19 18.45 11.57
C GLU A 73 -3.57 17.50 10.54
N TRP A 74 -4.12 17.49 9.31
CA TRP A 74 -3.52 16.74 8.21
C TRP A 74 -2.11 17.25 7.86
N ARG A 75 -1.91 18.58 7.80
CA ARG A 75 -0.58 19.17 7.48
C ARG A 75 0.46 18.82 8.53
N SER A 76 0.10 18.86 9.80
CA SER A 76 0.98 18.50 10.91
C SER A 76 1.39 17.03 10.86
N SER A 77 0.42 16.13 10.63
CA SER A 77 0.67 14.70 10.47
C SER A 77 1.58 14.42 9.27
N ARG A 78 1.30 15.06 8.13
CA ARG A 78 2.10 14.90 6.89
C ARG A 78 3.53 15.42 7.06
N ARG A 79 3.70 16.56 7.72
CA ARG A 79 5.02 17.13 8.02
C ARG A 79 5.83 16.21 8.94
N LEU A 80 5.23 15.72 10.01
CA LEU A 80 5.88 14.78 10.94
C LEU A 80 6.33 13.50 10.22
N PHE A 81 5.47 12.90 9.39
CA PHE A 81 5.84 11.76 8.57
C PHE A 81 7.07 12.06 7.71
N GLN A 82 7.05 13.16 6.96
CA GLN A 82 8.12 13.54 6.03
C GLN A 82 9.45 13.90 6.72
N GLN A 83 9.42 14.34 7.98
CA GLN A 83 10.64 14.65 8.74
C GLN A 83 11.47 13.42 9.10
N TYR A 84 10.83 12.27 9.25
CA TYR A 84 11.50 11.03 9.58
C TYR A 84 11.70 10.13 8.36
N TYR A 85 10.63 9.88 7.62
CA TYR A 85 10.65 9.02 6.45
C TYR A 85 11.12 9.78 5.20
N THR A 86 12.39 10.19 5.22
CA THR A 86 13.10 10.67 4.04
C THR A 86 13.70 9.49 3.28
N PRO A 87 14.01 9.62 1.98
CA PRO A 87 14.72 8.56 1.27
C PRO A 87 16.06 8.25 1.94
N SER A 88 16.12 7.14 2.65
CA SER A 88 17.31 6.60 3.30
C SER A 88 17.29 5.08 3.15
N GLU A 89 18.47 4.48 3.11
CA GLU A 89 18.62 3.04 2.93
C GLU A 89 18.23 2.32 4.23
N HIS A 90 17.08 1.62 4.23
CA HIS A 90 16.64 0.75 5.30
C HIS A 90 16.49 -0.66 4.75
N ARG A 91 17.11 -1.65 5.40
CA ARG A 91 17.13 -3.05 4.96
C ARG A 91 16.14 -3.89 5.76
N PRO A 92 15.19 -4.61 5.12
CA PRO A 92 14.39 -5.64 5.79
C PRO A 92 15.16 -6.96 5.91
N ARG A 93 14.83 -7.76 6.92
CA ARG A 93 15.39 -9.10 7.20
C ARG A 93 14.50 -10.18 6.61
N THR A 94 15.09 -11.28 6.10
CA THR A 94 14.34 -12.44 5.57
C THR A 94 14.80 -13.74 6.22
N GLU A 95 13.84 -14.58 6.68
CA GLU A 95 14.05 -15.98 7.14
C GLU A 95 13.04 -16.92 6.49
N GLU A 96 13.35 -18.23 6.38
CA GLU A 96 12.58 -19.25 5.65
C GLU A 96 11.36 -19.81 6.39
N ASN A 97 10.24 -20.00 5.71
CA ASN A 97 9.19 -21.03 5.62
C ASN A 97 7.78 -20.46 5.54
N ASP A 98 6.93 -21.05 4.71
CA ASP A 98 5.61 -20.62 4.23
C ASP A 98 5.68 -19.26 3.51
N SER A 99 6.03 -19.34 2.23
CA SER A 99 6.67 -18.22 1.51
C SER A 99 5.88 -16.92 1.50
N LEU A 100 4.56 -16.94 1.33
CA LEU A 100 3.78 -15.70 1.26
C LEU A 100 3.44 -15.14 2.64
N GLN A 101 3.09 -15.98 3.61
CA GLN A 101 2.83 -15.51 4.98
C GLN A 101 4.11 -15.00 5.63
N HIS A 102 5.23 -15.67 5.39
CA HIS A 102 6.52 -15.25 5.91
C HIS A 102 6.98 -13.89 5.35
N ILE A 103 6.77 -13.66 4.04
CA ILE A 103 7.03 -12.36 3.42
C ILE A 103 6.15 -11.28 4.06
N LYS A 104 4.88 -11.60 4.33
CA LYS A 104 3.96 -10.70 5.01
C LYS A 104 4.44 -10.36 6.42
N ASP A 105 4.91 -11.36 7.16
CA ASP A 105 5.47 -11.21 8.51
C ASP A 105 6.75 -10.38 8.49
N CYS A 106 7.63 -10.57 7.50
CA CYS A 106 8.84 -9.76 7.31
C CYS A 106 8.52 -8.28 7.06
N ILE A 107 7.54 -7.98 6.20
CA ILE A 107 7.12 -6.59 5.91
C ILE A 107 6.53 -5.95 7.17
N GLY A 108 5.63 -6.66 7.85
CA GLY A 108 5.03 -6.22 9.10
C GLY A 108 6.07 -6.00 10.18
N GLY A 109 7.02 -6.94 10.33
CA GLY A 109 8.12 -6.86 11.26
C GLY A 109 9.05 -5.70 11.02
N TYR A 110 9.45 -5.49 9.77
CA TYR A 110 10.22 -4.31 9.38
C TYR A 110 9.46 -3.00 9.71
N THR A 111 8.18 -2.96 9.39
CA THR A 111 7.36 -1.75 9.60
C THR A 111 7.20 -1.46 11.09
N ILE A 112 6.95 -2.47 11.94
CA ILE A 112 6.82 -2.27 13.39
C ILE A 112 8.17 -1.92 14.03
N SER A 113 9.26 -2.55 13.58
CA SER A 113 10.61 -2.26 14.08
C SER A 113 11.04 -0.84 13.71
N SER A 114 10.92 -0.42 12.47
CA SER A 114 11.30 0.93 12.03
C SER A 114 10.42 2.01 12.63
N THR A 115 9.15 1.72 12.91
CA THR A 115 8.20 2.69 13.47
C THR A 115 8.29 2.77 14.99
N TYR A 116 8.36 1.64 15.67
CA TYR A 116 8.23 1.55 17.11
C TYR A 116 9.48 1.03 17.83
N GLY A 117 10.48 0.50 17.11
CA GLY A 117 11.66 -0.14 17.70
C GLY A 117 11.35 -1.49 18.38
N CYS A 118 10.19 -2.05 18.12
CA CYS A 118 9.77 -3.33 18.67
C CYS A 118 10.25 -4.48 17.77
N SER A 119 10.71 -5.57 18.38
CA SER A 119 10.98 -6.84 17.70
C SER A 119 9.71 -7.69 17.64
N ILE A 120 9.55 -8.45 16.56
CA ILE A 120 8.45 -9.41 16.39
C ILE A 120 8.90 -10.83 16.74
N ARG A 121 7.93 -11.71 17.01
CA ARG A 121 8.17 -13.15 17.13
C ARG A 121 8.33 -13.75 15.72
N LYS A 122 9.10 -14.83 15.62
CA LYS A 122 9.33 -15.52 14.33
C LYS A 122 8.05 -16.05 13.67
N HIS A 123 7.06 -16.46 14.47
CA HIS A 123 5.78 -17.01 13.98
C HIS A 123 4.62 -16.53 14.84
N ASN A 124 3.46 -16.31 14.20
CA ASN A 124 2.19 -15.99 14.85
C ASN A 124 2.33 -14.83 15.86
N ASP A 125 2.93 -13.73 15.40
CA ASP A 125 3.06 -12.54 16.25
C ASP A 125 1.71 -11.85 16.42
N PRO A 126 1.23 -11.68 17.66
CA PRO A 126 -0.08 -11.09 17.89
C PRO A 126 -0.23 -9.64 17.40
N ALA A 127 0.87 -8.89 17.26
CA ALA A 127 0.83 -7.52 16.74
C ALA A 127 0.58 -7.53 15.23
N LEU A 128 1.20 -8.48 14.49
CA LEU A 128 0.98 -8.64 13.06
C LEU A 128 -0.44 -9.13 12.77
N GLU A 129 -0.95 -10.11 13.50
CA GLU A 129 -2.33 -10.61 13.37
C GLU A 129 -3.35 -9.49 13.60
N ARG A 130 -3.16 -8.68 14.66
CA ARG A 130 -4.03 -7.52 14.95
C ARG A 130 -3.95 -6.45 13.88
N ALA A 131 -2.78 -6.19 13.31
CA ALA A 131 -2.65 -5.22 12.22
C ALA A 131 -3.42 -5.68 10.97
N GLU A 132 -3.34 -6.95 10.62
CA GLU A 132 -4.08 -7.53 9.49
C GLU A 132 -5.60 -7.46 9.71
N GLU A 133 -6.05 -7.84 10.92
CA GLU A 133 -7.47 -7.76 11.29
C GLU A 133 -7.96 -6.31 11.28
N SER A 134 -7.15 -5.37 11.81
CA SER A 134 -7.44 -3.94 11.79
C SER A 134 -7.54 -3.41 10.36
N PHE A 135 -6.58 -3.72 9.49
CA PHE A 135 -6.62 -3.30 8.09
C PHE A 135 -7.87 -3.84 7.37
N THR A 136 -8.20 -5.11 7.60
CA THR A 136 -9.41 -5.72 7.07
C THR A 136 -10.67 -5.00 7.56
N ALA A 137 -10.72 -4.63 8.84
CA ALA A 137 -11.82 -3.86 9.43
C ALA A 137 -11.94 -2.47 8.79
N LEU A 138 -10.82 -1.76 8.60
CA LEU A 138 -10.78 -0.44 7.95
C LEU A 138 -11.31 -0.49 6.51
N VAL A 139 -10.85 -1.45 5.73
CA VAL A 139 -11.30 -1.66 4.34
C VAL A 139 -12.80 -1.98 4.29
N GLN A 140 -13.28 -2.80 5.21
CA GLN A 140 -14.71 -3.12 5.30
C GLN A 140 -15.56 -1.93 5.75
N ALA A 141 -15.07 -1.14 6.71
CA ALA A 141 -15.76 0.06 7.20
C ALA A 141 -15.82 1.17 6.17
N ALA A 142 -14.77 1.31 5.34
CA ALA A 142 -14.69 2.31 4.29
C ALA A 142 -15.34 1.88 2.95
N ALA A 143 -15.86 0.64 2.85
CA ALA A 143 -16.45 0.14 1.61
C ALA A 143 -17.73 0.92 1.24
N PRO A 144 -17.77 1.59 0.06
CA PRO A 144 -18.90 2.42 -0.34
C PRO A 144 -20.22 1.63 -0.38
N GLY A 145 -21.28 2.20 0.18
CA GLY A 145 -22.63 1.63 0.16
C GLY A 145 -22.84 0.40 1.06
N ARG A 146 -21.83 -0.03 1.79
CA ARG A 146 -21.93 -1.19 2.69
C ARG A 146 -22.74 -0.88 3.95
N PHE A 147 -22.63 0.32 4.48
CA PHE A 147 -23.30 0.72 5.72
C PHE A 147 -24.20 1.93 5.50
N LEU A 148 -25.47 1.78 5.88
CA LEU A 148 -26.46 2.85 5.75
C LEU A 148 -26.10 4.09 6.57
N VAL A 149 -25.28 3.99 7.61
CA VAL A 149 -24.83 5.13 8.42
C VAL A 149 -24.00 6.13 7.63
N ASP A 150 -23.37 5.70 6.54
CA ASP A 150 -22.63 6.61 5.64
C ASP A 150 -23.59 7.45 4.78
N ILE A 151 -24.80 6.93 4.52
CA ILE A 151 -25.86 7.57 3.75
C ILE A 151 -26.80 8.36 4.68
N ILE A 152 -27.11 7.79 5.84
CA ILE A 152 -28.01 8.35 6.86
C ILE A 152 -27.23 8.53 8.17
N PRO A 153 -26.51 9.65 8.34
CA PRO A 153 -25.62 9.87 9.50
C PRO A 153 -26.31 9.80 10.85
N ALA A 154 -27.62 10.06 10.90
CA ALA A 154 -28.44 9.95 12.13
C ALA A 154 -28.43 8.53 12.73
N LEU A 155 -28.20 7.49 11.93
CA LEU A 155 -28.11 6.11 12.40
C LEU A 155 -26.98 5.87 13.41
N LYS A 156 -25.96 6.73 13.46
CA LYS A 156 -24.92 6.64 14.48
C LYS A 156 -25.42 6.83 15.92
N TYR A 157 -26.57 7.48 16.10
CA TYR A 157 -27.17 7.73 17.42
C TYR A 157 -28.14 6.64 17.87
N VAL A 158 -28.50 5.70 16.99
CA VAL A 158 -29.41 4.58 17.33
C VAL A 158 -28.74 3.68 18.38
N PRO A 159 -29.44 3.26 19.46
CA PRO A 159 -28.88 2.34 20.46
C PRO A 159 -28.52 0.97 19.86
N GLU A 160 -27.48 0.29 20.43
CA GLU A 160 -27.02 -1.02 19.92
C GLU A 160 -28.08 -2.13 19.98
N TRP A 161 -29.05 -2.04 20.91
CA TRP A 161 -30.14 -2.99 21.06
C TRP A 161 -31.23 -2.82 20.00
N PHE A 162 -31.22 -1.73 19.24
CA PHE A 162 -32.28 -1.47 18.26
C PHE A 162 -32.19 -2.45 17.08
N PRO A 163 -33.36 -2.94 16.56
CA PRO A 163 -33.37 -3.80 15.39
C PRO A 163 -32.69 -3.14 14.20
N GLY A 164 -31.70 -3.84 13.60
CA GLY A 164 -30.89 -3.32 12.51
C GLY A 164 -29.55 -2.67 12.94
N ALA A 165 -29.31 -2.44 14.24
CA ALA A 165 -28.07 -1.83 14.76
C ALA A 165 -26.88 -2.79 14.89
N LYS A 166 -26.90 -3.96 14.25
CA LYS A 166 -25.77 -4.93 14.25
C LYS A 166 -24.45 -4.32 13.79
N PHE A 167 -24.49 -3.30 12.93
CA PHE A 167 -23.30 -2.59 12.49
C PHE A 167 -22.54 -1.93 13.65
N LYS A 168 -23.21 -1.51 14.72
CA LYS A 168 -22.58 -0.93 15.91
C LYS A 168 -21.81 -1.97 16.73
N GLN A 169 -22.35 -3.17 16.86
CA GLN A 169 -21.68 -4.29 17.54
C GLN A 169 -20.41 -4.68 16.77
N LEU A 170 -20.50 -4.70 15.44
CA LEU A 170 -19.36 -4.94 14.56
C LEU A 170 -18.31 -3.82 14.69
N ALA A 171 -18.74 -2.57 14.65
CA ALA A 171 -17.87 -1.41 14.80
C ALA A 171 -17.17 -1.35 16.16
N ARG A 172 -17.83 -1.78 17.25
CA ARG A 172 -17.20 -1.87 18.57
C ARG A 172 -16.03 -2.84 18.56
N LYS A 173 -16.17 -4.03 17.98
CA LYS A 173 -15.07 -4.99 17.82
C LYS A 173 -13.95 -4.40 17.00
N TRP A 174 -14.26 -3.76 15.89
CA TRP A 174 -13.27 -3.13 15.03
C TRP A 174 -12.55 -1.96 15.73
N ARG A 175 -13.28 -1.17 16.50
CA ARG A 175 -12.69 -0.09 17.32
C ARG A 175 -11.67 -0.63 18.31
N GLU A 176 -12.03 -1.68 19.05
CA GLU A 176 -11.13 -2.31 20.02
C GLU A 176 -9.82 -2.73 19.37
N ILE A 177 -9.87 -3.43 18.23
CA ILE A 177 -8.68 -3.86 17.51
C ILE A 177 -7.86 -2.67 16.98
N CYS A 178 -8.51 -1.68 16.36
CA CYS A 178 -7.83 -0.50 15.83
C CYS A 178 -7.13 0.32 16.94
N LEU A 179 -7.75 0.41 18.13
CA LEU A 179 -7.14 1.08 19.28
C LEU A 179 -5.95 0.30 19.84
N LEU A 180 -6.02 -1.04 19.88
CA LEU A 180 -4.89 -1.88 20.29
C LEU A 180 -3.70 -1.67 19.35
N VAL A 181 -3.91 -1.70 18.03
CA VAL A 181 -2.85 -1.46 17.03
C VAL A 181 -2.23 -0.07 17.17
N ARG A 182 -3.01 0.94 17.55
CA ARG A 182 -2.50 2.30 17.78
C ARG A 182 -1.75 2.44 19.10
N ASP A 183 -2.27 1.83 20.17
CA ASP A 183 -1.88 2.18 21.55
C ASP A 183 -0.83 1.24 22.13
N GLU A 184 -0.89 -0.07 21.86
CA GLU A 184 0.02 -1.05 22.45
C GLU A 184 1.48 -0.84 22.01
N PRO A 185 1.83 -0.84 20.72
CA PRO A 185 3.22 -0.71 20.30
C PRO A 185 3.83 0.62 20.77
N PHE A 186 3.05 1.69 20.73
CA PHE A 186 3.48 3.00 21.22
C PHE A 186 3.77 2.98 22.72
N THR A 187 2.93 2.32 23.51
CA THR A 187 3.11 2.19 24.96
C THR A 187 4.34 1.35 25.29
N GLU A 188 4.58 0.27 24.55
CA GLU A 188 5.77 -0.57 24.69
C GLU A 188 7.04 0.20 24.37
N THR A 189 7.06 0.96 23.27
CA THR A 189 8.18 1.85 22.94
C THR A 189 8.46 2.85 24.06
N LYS A 190 7.43 3.49 24.62
CA LYS A 190 7.61 4.41 25.76
C LYS A 190 8.21 3.73 26.99
N LYS A 191 7.83 2.50 27.28
CA LYS A 191 8.44 1.71 28.38
C LYS A 191 9.92 1.40 28.10
N ALA A 192 10.23 0.98 26.87
CA ALA A 192 11.58 0.66 26.44
C ALA A 192 12.50 1.90 26.45
N VAL A 193 11.99 3.08 26.03
CA VAL A 193 12.71 4.37 26.14
C VAL A 193 13.08 4.66 27.58
N ARG A 194 12.14 4.52 28.52
CA ARG A 194 12.39 4.74 29.97
C ARG A 194 13.39 3.74 30.54
N GLY A 195 13.43 2.52 30.00
CA GLY A 195 14.37 1.46 30.36
C GLY A 195 15.73 1.60 29.69
N GLY A 196 15.93 2.51 28.76
CA GLY A 196 17.19 2.66 28.00
C GLY A 196 17.49 1.51 27.03
N THR A 197 16.49 0.73 26.62
CA THR A 197 16.66 -0.51 25.85
C THR A 197 16.14 -0.42 24.41
N VAL A 198 15.69 0.76 23.95
CA VAL A 198 15.08 0.92 22.63
C VAL A 198 16.09 1.37 21.58
N SER A 199 16.01 0.78 20.39
CA SER A 199 16.73 1.23 19.20
C SER A 199 16.14 2.52 18.63
N SER A 200 16.90 3.26 17.81
CA SER A 200 16.39 4.40 17.05
C SER A 200 15.23 3.95 16.15
N CYS A 201 14.09 4.65 16.25
CA CYS A 201 12.88 4.40 15.48
C CYS A 201 12.10 5.71 15.32
N PHE A 202 11.06 5.70 14.46
CA PHE A 202 10.24 6.91 14.24
C PHE A 202 9.73 7.53 15.55
N VAL A 203 9.20 6.73 16.48
CA VAL A 203 8.66 7.22 17.75
C VAL A 203 9.75 7.83 18.61
N THR A 204 10.92 7.19 18.77
CA THR A 204 12.02 7.70 19.61
C THR A 204 12.63 8.97 19.06
N GLU A 205 12.85 9.05 17.75
CA GLU A 205 13.38 10.25 17.13
C GLU A 205 12.40 11.42 17.16
N SER A 206 11.09 11.12 17.02
CA SER A 206 10.05 12.14 17.15
C SER A 206 10.03 12.77 18.57
N PHE A 207 10.33 11.98 19.61
CA PHE A 207 10.48 12.49 20.97
C PHE A 207 11.77 13.29 21.17
N SER A 208 12.88 12.82 20.62
CA SER A 208 14.19 13.47 20.78
C SER A 208 14.23 14.87 20.16
N ARG A 209 13.50 15.07 19.05
CA ARG A 209 13.41 16.37 18.36
C ARG A 209 12.51 17.39 19.07
N ASN A 210 11.66 16.93 19.98
CA ASN A 210 10.71 17.78 20.73
C ASN A 210 11.20 18.03 22.18
N ASN A 211 12.25 18.81 22.34
CA ASN A 211 12.76 19.23 23.63
C ASN A 211 11.74 20.12 24.39
N GLY A 212 10.76 19.51 25.09
CA GLY A 212 10.05 20.14 26.22
C GLY A 212 9.17 21.36 25.93
N GLY A 213 8.57 21.48 24.74
CA GLY A 213 7.63 22.57 24.46
C GLY A 213 6.27 22.38 25.17
N HIS A 214 5.51 23.46 25.33
CA HIS A 214 4.26 23.54 26.10
C HIS A 214 3.09 22.64 25.69
N ASP A 215 3.19 21.83 24.59
CA ASP A 215 2.13 20.95 24.07
C ASP A 215 2.56 19.47 23.97
N SER A 216 3.21 18.95 25.03
CA SER A 216 3.77 17.58 24.99
C SER A 216 2.71 16.49 24.77
N GLU A 217 1.49 16.64 25.29
CA GLU A 217 0.40 15.67 25.11
C GLU A 217 -0.19 15.67 23.68
N VAL A 218 -0.40 16.85 23.11
CA VAL A 218 -0.89 17.01 21.73
C VAL A 218 0.12 16.44 20.74
N GLN A 219 1.40 16.72 20.96
CA GLN A 219 2.48 16.21 20.13
C GLN A 219 2.64 14.70 20.27
N GLU A 220 2.55 14.16 21.49
CA GLU A 220 2.57 12.73 21.74
C GLU A 220 1.42 12.03 21.02
N PHE A 221 0.22 12.59 21.09
CA PHE A 221 -0.95 12.06 20.37
C PHE A 221 -0.73 12.09 18.85
N LEU A 222 -0.14 13.17 18.31
CA LEU A 222 0.18 13.28 16.89
C LEU A 222 1.18 12.20 16.46
N VAL A 223 2.28 11.99 17.21
CA VAL A 223 3.26 10.93 16.95
C VAL A 223 2.60 9.56 16.93
N LYS A 224 1.77 9.28 17.92
CA LYS A 224 1.01 8.02 18.03
C LYS A 224 0.09 7.77 16.83
N CYS A 225 -0.64 8.79 16.38
CA CYS A 225 -1.54 8.69 15.24
C CYS A 225 -0.77 8.49 13.92
N VAL A 226 0.35 9.20 13.73
CA VAL A 226 1.19 9.03 12.55
C VAL A 226 1.84 7.64 12.53
N ALA A 227 2.35 7.15 13.68
CA ALA A 227 2.91 5.82 13.81
C ALA A 227 1.90 4.72 13.44
N ALA A 228 0.67 4.82 13.94
CA ALA A 228 -0.40 3.88 13.59
C ALA A 228 -0.75 3.91 12.09
N GLN A 229 -0.79 5.09 11.48
CA GLN A 229 -1.03 5.22 10.04
C GLN A 229 0.10 4.61 9.21
N VAL A 230 1.36 4.78 9.62
CA VAL A 230 2.52 4.16 8.96
C VAL A 230 2.39 2.66 8.99
N TYR A 231 2.16 2.09 10.18
CA TYR A 231 2.07 0.65 10.37
C TYR A 231 0.94 0.02 9.54
N LEU A 232 -0.27 0.59 9.61
CA LEU A 232 -1.43 0.11 8.86
C LEU A 232 -1.30 0.34 7.34
N GLY A 233 -0.69 1.46 6.93
CA GLY A 233 -0.60 1.82 5.52
C GLY A 233 0.51 1.10 4.77
N ALA A 234 1.62 0.77 5.41
CA ALA A 234 2.78 0.20 4.76
C ALA A 234 2.71 -1.34 4.63
N SER A 235 2.14 -2.04 5.62
CA SER A 235 2.21 -3.50 5.67
C SER A 235 1.46 -4.17 4.50
N GLU A 236 0.15 -3.97 4.40
CA GLU A 236 -0.68 -4.66 3.40
C GLU A 236 -0.43 -4.20 1.96
N THR A 237 -0.16 -2.93 1.74
CA THR A 237 0.05 -2.41 0.38
C THR A 237 1.37 -2.87 -0.20
N THR A 238 2.42 -2.90 0.60
CA THR A 238 3.74 -3.41 0.21
C THR A 238 3.68 -4.93 -0.02
N PHE A 239 3.02 -5.67 0.89
CA PHE A 239 2.77 -7.10 0.68
C PHE A 239 2.04 -7.36 -0.64
N THR A 240 0.99 -6.59 -0.94
CA THR A 240 0.24 -6.73 -2.21
C THR A 240 1.16 -6.59 -3.43
N ALA A 241 2.06 -5.61 -3.43
CA ALA A 241 3.00 -5.40 -4.54
C ALA A 241 3.98 -6.58 -4.68
N ILE A 242 4.53 -7.08 -3.55
CA ILE A 242 5.46 -8.22 -3.56
C ILE A 242 4.74 -9.52 -3.93
N ALA A 243 3.55 -9.77 -3.41
CA ALA A 243 2.74 -10.93 -3.80
C ALA A 243 2.36 -10.90 -5.29
N THR A 244 2.10 -9.71 -5.83
CA THR A 244 1.86 -9.52 -7.28
C THR A 244 3.14 -9.81 -8.08
N PHE A 245 4.31 -9.39 -7.60
CA PHE A 245 5.60 -9.74 -8.22
C PHE A 245 5.82 -11.26 -8.24
N ILE A 246 5.60 -11.96 -7.11
CA ILE A 246 5.76 -13.42 -7.03
C ILE A 246 4.79 -14.11 -7.98
N LEU A 247 3.53 -13.70 -8.02
CA LEU A 247 2.53 -14.21 -8.96
C LEU A 247 2.97 -13.99 -10.41
N ALA A 248 3.49 -12.82 -10.73
CA ALA A 248 3.99 -12.51 -12.07
C ALA A 248 5.18 -13.40 -12.45
N MET A 249 6.14 -13.61 -11.54
CA MET A 249 7.29 -14.51 -11.79
C MET A 249 6.85 -15.97 -11.98
N LEU A 250 5.86 -16.41 -11.20
CA LEU A 250 5.27 -17.74 -11.32
C LEU A 250 4.61 -17.96 -12.68
N LEU A 251 3.84 -16.97 -13.15
CA LEU A 251 3.09 -17.05 -14.41
C LEU A 251 3.96 -16.80 -15.65
N HIS A 252 5.09 -16.11 -15.48
CA HIS A 252 5.99 -15.72 -16.57
C HIS A 252 7.44 -16.20 -16.33
N PRO A 253 7.72 -17.52 -16.40
CA PRO A 253 9.05 -18.08 -16.10
C PRO A 253 10.18 -17.49 -16.96
N ARG A 254 9.86 -17.05 -18.20
CA ARG A 254 10.83 -16.35 -19.06
C ARG A 254 11.26 -15.02 -18.44
N VAL A 255 10.32 -14.25 -17.91
CA VAL A 255 10.60 -12.96 -17.26
C VAL A 255 11.45 -13.19 -16.00
N GLN A 256 11.07 -14.17 -15.18
CA GLN A 256 11.86 -14.56 -14.00
C GLN A 256 13.31 -14.87 -14.39
N LYS A 257 13.51 -15.64 -15.45
CA LYS A 257 14.85 -16.02 -15.90
C LYS A 257 15.68 -14.83 -16.38
N LEU A 258 15.06 -13.86 -17.06
CA LEU A 258 15.74 -12.64 -17.50
C LEU A 258 16.13 -11.75 -16.30
N VAL A 259 15.27 -11.63 -15.29
CA VAL A 259 15.60 -10.96 -14.03
C VAL A 259 16.78 -11.63 -13.34
N GLN A 260 16.76 -12.96 -13.24
CA GLN A 260 17.86 -13.72 -12.62
C GLN A 260 19.18 -13.53 -13.37
N GLN A 261 19.15 -13.54 -14.70
CA GLN A 261 20.36 -13.31 -15.53
C GLN A 261 20.92 -11.89 -15.34
N GLU A 262 20.06 -10.89 -15.27
CA GLU A 262 20.49 -9.52 -15.01
C GLU A 262 21.12 -9.37 -13.63
N ILE A 263 20.50 -9.93 -12.58
CA ILE A 263 21.05 -9.91 -11.22
C ILE A 263 22.38 -10.67 -11.16
N ASP A 264 22.47 -11.86 -11.76
CA ASP A 264 23.70 -12.64 -11.77
C ASP A 264 24.85 -11.89 -12.47
N ALA A 265 24.54 -11.14 -13.52
CA ALA A 265 25.54 -10.35 -14.26
C ALA A 265 26.04 -9.11 -13.50
N VAL A 266 25.17 -8.46 -12.70
CA VAL A 266 25.50 -7.21 -12.01
C VAL A 266 25.96 -7.45 -10.57
N VAL A 267 25.28 -8.29 -9.85
CA VAL A 267 25.47 -8.55 -8.41
C VAL A 267 26.35 -9.79 -8.18
N GLY A 268 26.22 -10.79 -9.07
CA GLY A 268 26.80 -12.12 -8.85
C GLY A 268 25.91 -12.99 -7.97
N ARG A 269 26.49 -14.09 -7.47
CA ARG A 269 25.80 -15.09 -6.61
C ARG A 269 26.38 -15.18 -5.20
N GLU A 270 27.38 -14.34 -4.90
CA GLU A 270 28.12 -14.37 -3.65
C GLU A 270 27.58 -13.41 -2.58
N ARG A 271 26.68 -12.51 -2.95
CA ARG A 271 26.00 -11.56 -2.07
C ARG A 271 24.56 -11.30 -2.52
N LEU A 272 23.75 -10.75 -1.62
CA LEU A 272 22.43 -10.26 -1.96
C LEU A 272 22.49 -8.88 -2.67
N PRO A 273 21.48 -8.54 -3.48
CA PRO A 273 21.33 -7.20 -4.04
C PRO A 273 21.28 -6.11 -2.97
N GLU A 274 21.84 -4.94 -3.30
CA GLU A 274 21.84 -3.74 -2.46
C GLU A 274 21.21 -2.57 -3.22
N PHE A 275 20.83 -1.50 -2.51
CA PHE A 275 20.23 -0.32 -3.15
C PHE A 275 21.15 0.34 -4.19
N SER A 276 22.47 0.25 -4.01
CA SER A 276 23.47 0.70 -4.97
C SER A 276 23.46 -0.06 -6.31
N ASP A 277 22.91 -1.27 -6.34
CA ASP A 277 22.78 -2.06 -7.56
C ASP A 277 21.59 -1.62 -8.43
N ARG A 278 20.54 -1.01 -7.80
CA ARG A 278 19.30 -0.66 -8.49
C ARG A 278 19.45 0.10 -9.80
N PRO A 279 20.35 1.10 -9.95
CA PRO A 279 20.54 1.81 -11.20
C PRO A 279 21.10 0.92 -12.34
N HIS A 280 21.67 -0.22 -12.00
CA HIS A 280 22.29 -1.18 -12.92
C HIS A 280 21.39 -2.37 -13.28
N LEU A 281 20.13 -2.37 -12.79
CA LEU A 281 19.13 -3.41 -12.98
C LEU A 281 17.90 -2.87 -13.73
N PRO A 282 18.03 -2.43 -14.99
CA PRO A 282 16.95 -1.83 -15.76
C PRO A 282 15.81 -2.80 -16.07
N TYR A 283 16.09 -4.09 -16.31
CA TYR A 283 15.04 -5.08 -16.57
C TYR A 283 14.21 -5.34 -15.33
N LEU A 284 14.83 -5.52 -14.17
CA LEU A 284 14.13 -5.63 -12.89
C LEU A 284 13.31 -4.38 -12.58
N SER A 285 13.84 -3.18 -12.87
CA SER A 285 13.12 -1.91 -12.73
C SER A 285 11.88 -1.87 -13.63
N ALA A 286 11.98 -2.37 -14.87
CA ALA A 286 10.86 -2.51 -15.80
C ALA A 286 9.80 -3.50 -15.26
N VAL A 287 10.23 -4.61 -14.66
CA VAL A 287 9.34 -5.58 -14.00
C VAL A 287 8.56 -4.93 -12.86
N PHE A 288 9.19 -4.09 -12.02
CA PHE A 288 8.48 -3.40 -10.93
C PHE A 288 7.44 -2.41 -11.47
N LYS A 289 7.76 -1.67 -12.53
CA LYS A 289 6.78 -0.81 -13.19
C LYS A 289 5.58 -1.62 -13.69
N GLU A 290 5.82 -2.75 -14.33
CA GLU A 290 4.75 -3.60 -14.83
C GLU A 290 3.93 -4.25 -13.71
N VAL A 291 4.54 -4.62 -12.59
CA VAL A 291 3.83 -5.10 -11.38
C VAL A 291 2.81 -4.08 -10.90
N LEU A 292 3.22 -2.81 -10.74
CA LEU A 292 2.33 -1.74 -10.28
C LEU A 292 1.26 -1.37 -11.30
N ARG A 293 1.59 -1.47 -12.59
CA ARG A 293 0.62 -1.24 -13.66
C ARG A 293 -0.42 -2.37 -13.74
N TRP A 294 0.04 -3.63 -13.73
CA TRP A 294 -0.81 -4.80 -13.91
C TRP A 294 -1.77 -5.04 -12.75
N ASN A 295 -1.31 -4.79 -11.50
CA ASN A 295 -2.17 -4.82 -10.32
C ASN A 295 -1.78 -3.73 -9.32
N THR A 296 -2.43 -2.58 -9.40
CA THR A 296 -2.24 -1.52 -8.41
C THR A 296 -2.97 -1.82 -7.11
N PRO A 297 -2.31 -1.66 -5.93
CA PRO A 297 -2.93 -1.97 -4.63
C PRO A 297 -4.23 -1.21 -4.34
N PHE A 298 -4.37 0.04 -4.82
CA PHE A 298 -5.57 0.87 -4.66
C PHE A 298 -6.15 1.28 -6.02
N PRO A 299 -6.99 0.42 -6.64
CA PRO A 299 -7.50 0.65 -8.00
C PRO A 299 -8.32 1.93 -8.20
N LEU A 300 -8.96 2.44 -7.14
CA LEU A 300 -9.74 3.70 -7.18
C LEU A 300 -9.09 4.82 -6.35
N GLY A 301 -7.88 4.59 -5.83
CA GLY A 301 -7.27 5.49 -4.86
C GLY A 301 -8.13 5.68 -3.60
N ILE A 302 -7.77 6.66 -2.78
CA ILE A 302 -8.61 7.12 -1.67
C ILE A 302 -9.47 8.28 -2.17
N PRO A 303 -10.80 8.25 -2.01
CA PRO A 303 -11.69 9.28 -2.54
C PRO A 303 -11.35 10.70 -2.07
N HIS A 304 -11.45 11.66 -2.96
CA HIS A 304 -11.35 13.09 -2.68
C HIS A 304 -12.73 13.71 -2.52
N LEU A 305 -12.80 14.90 -1.91
CA LEU A 305 -14.00 15.70 -1.79
C LEU A 305 -13.72 17.11 -2.30
N THR A 306 -14.55 17.64 -3.20
CA THR A 306 -14.44 19.04 -3.59
C THR A 306 -15.08 19.96 -2.55
N THR A 307 -14.37 21.03 -2.18
CA THR A 307 -14.83 22.01 -1.18
C THR A 307 -15.64 23.16 -1.78
N GLU A 308 -15.60 23.30 -3.10
CA GLU A 308 -16.29 24.36 -3.86
C GLU A 308 -16.94 23.76 -5.11
N GLU A 309 -17.85 24.48 -5.73
CA GLU A 309 -18.37 24.15 -7.04
C GLU A 309 -17.30 24.47 -8.10
N ASP A 310 -17.18 23.62 -9.13
CA ASP A 310 -16.24 23.81 -10.22
C ASP A 310 -16.88 23.46 -11.57
N THR A 311 -16.25 23.91 -12.64
CA THR A 311 -16.59 23.51 -14.02
C THR A 311 -15.35 22.97 -14.71
N TYR A 312 -15.45 21.75 -15.26
CA TYR A 312 -14.35 21.10 -15.97
C TYR A 312 -14.85 20.52 -17.30
N LEU A 313 -14.20 20.88 -18.40
CA LEU A 313 -14.59 20.49 -19.77
C LEU A 313 -16.07 20.75 -20.09
N GLY A 314 -16.65 21.81 -19.54
CA GLY A 314 -18.07 22.15 -19.69
C GLY A 314 -19.01 21.41 -18.75
N TYR A 315 -18.53 20.46 -17.95
CA TYR A 315 -19.33 19.75 -16.95
C TYR A 315 -19.28 20.48 -15.62
N ARG A 316 -20.45 20.64 -15.00
CA ARG A 316 -20.57 21.18 -13.64
C ARG A 316 -20.24 20.10 -12.63
N ILE A 317 -19.34 20.40 -11.71
CA ILE A 317 -18.99 19.55 -10.55
C ILE A 317 -19.51 20.26 -9.29
N PRO A 318 -20.62 19.79 -8.69
CA PRO A 318 -21.18 20.43 -7.50
C PRO A 318 -20.21 20.41 -6.32
N LYS A 319 -20.27 21.42 -5.45
CA LYS A 319 -19.61 21.41 -4.15
C LYS A 319 -19.99 20.17 -3.36
N GLY A 320 -19.02 19.53 -2.69
CA GLY A 320 -19.24 18.32 -1.91
C GLY A 320 -19.31 17.04 -2.76
N SER A 321 -18.94 17.10 -4.05
CA SER A 321 -18.81 15.92 -4.87
C SER A 321 -17.64 15.06 -4.40
N ILE A 322 -17.87 13.74 -4.32
CA ILE A 322 -16.80 12.75 -4.16
C ILE A 322 -16.12 12.58 -5.51
N VAL A 323 -14.79 12.72 -5.55
CA VAL A 323 -14.00 12.58 -6.77
C VAL A 323 -13.02 11.43 -6.62
N MET A 324 -13.11 10.44 -7.51
CA MET A 324 -12.27 9.24 -7.50
C MET A 324 -11.41 9.19 -8.76
N ALA A 325 -10.11 9.08 -8.58
CA ALA A 325 -9.18 8.76 -9.67
C ALA A 325 -9.16 7.24 -9.86
N ASN A 326 -9.65 6.77 -11.00
CA ASN A 326 -9.65 5.35 -11.34
C ASN A 326 -8.28 4.92 -11.85
N ALA A 327 -7.34 4.68 -10.93
CA ALA A 327 -5.99 4.25 -11.27
C ALA A 327 -5.99 2.96 -12.10
N PHE A 328 -6.94 2.04 -11.84
CA PHE A 328 -7.10 0.84 -12.66
C PHE A 328 -7.33 1.19 -14.14
N ALA A 329 -8.31 2.06 -14.44
CA ALA A 329 -8.59 2.44 -15.82
C ALA A 329 -7.42 3.16 -16.49
N MET A 330 -6.75 4.03 -15.75
CA MET A 330 -5.57 4.76 -16.26
C MET A 330 -4.41 3.82 -16.60
N LEU A 331 -4.14 2.84 -15.74
CA LEU A 331 -3.07 1.84 -15.92
C LEU A 331 -3.42 0.73 -16.91
N HIS A 332 -4.71 0.62 -17.30
CA HIS A 332 -5.20 -0.31 -18.30
C HIS A 332 -5.74 0.38 -19.57
N ASP A 333 -5.44 1.67 -19.75
CA ASP A 333 -5.80 2.40 -20.96
C ASP A 333 -4.96 1.90 -22.15
N GLU A 334 -5.61 1.29 -23.14
CA GLU A 334 -4.95 0.71 -24.33
C GLU A 334 -4.29 1.77 -25.22
N GLU A 335 -4.75 3.03 -25.15
CA GLU A 335 -4.11 4.15 -25.84
C GLU A 335 -2.71 4.45 -25.27
N VAL A 336 -2.51 4.18 -23.97
CA VAL A 336 -1.27 4.43 -23.23
C VAL A 336 -0.41 3.16 -23.14
N PHE A 337 -1.01 2.06 -22.72
CA PHE A 337 -0.33 0.77 -22.49
C PHE A 337 -0.93 -0.29 -23.41
N LYS A 338 -0.23 -0.65 -24.49
CA LYS A 338 -0.69 -1.67 -25.43
C LYS A 338 -0.80 -3.04 -24.75
N SER A 339 -1.85 -3.81 -25.09
CA SER A 339 -2.17 -5.10 -24.45
C SER A 339 -2.16 -4.99 -22.92
N PRO A 340 -3.03 -4.15 -22.31
CA PRO A 340 -2.93 -3.81 -20.88
C PRO A 340 -3.24 -4.98 -19.95
N GLU A 341 -3.93 -6.03 -20.42
CA GLU A 341 -4.20 -7.23 -19.64
C GLU A 341 -2.96 -8.16 -19.55
N GLU A 342 -2.01 -8.02 -20.48
CA GLU A 342 -0.79 -8.83 -20.50
C GLU A 342 0.30 -8.22 -19.61
N PHE A 343 1.13 -9.09 -19.01
CA PHE A 343 2.29 -8.70 -18.23
C PHE A 343 3.51 -8.63 -19.14
N ILE A 344 3.91 -7.43 -19.55
CA ILE A 344 4.98 -7.18 -20.53
C ILE A 344 5.95 -6.13 -19.97
N PRO A 345 6.97 -6.50 -19.19
CA PRO A 345 7.98 -5.56 -18.69
C PRO A 345 8.75 -4.82 -19.80
N GLU A 346 8.94 -5.49 -20.93
CA GLU A 346 9.69 -4.96 -22.08
C GLU A 346 9.08 -3.67 -22.66
N ARG A 347 7.80 -3.35 -22.34
CA ARG A 347 7.18 -2.07 -22.75
C ARG A 347 7.92 -0.86 -22.20
N TYR A 348 8.59 -0.99 -21.06
CA TYR A 348 9.36 0.07 -20.40
C TYR A 348 10.82 0.13 -20.85
N LEU A 349 11.22 -0.68 -21.82
CA LEU A 349 12.63 -0.78 -22.22
C LEU A 349 12.85 -0.33 -23.67
N LYS A 350 13.87 0.46 -23.86
CA LYS A 350 14.42 0.83 -25.16
C LYS A 350 15.93 0.68 -25.13
N GLU A 351 16.47 -0.15 -26.02
CA GLU A 351 17.92 -0.41 -26.11
C GLU A 351 18.54 -0.86 -24.77
N GLY A 352 17.80 -1.69 -23.99
CA GLY A 352 18.26 -2.21 -22.70
C GLY A 352 18.21 -1.21 -21.53
N LYS A 353 17.61 -0.04 -21.71
CA LYS A 353 17.43 0.99 -20.68
C LYS A 353 15.96 1.34 -20.50
N ILE A 354 15.62 1.93 -19.36
CA ILE A 354 14.24 2.42 -19.14
C ILE A 354 13.94 3.52 -20.16
N ASP A 355 12.84 3.35 -20.90
CA ASP A 355 12.32 4.31 -21.87
C ASP A 355 11.54 5.42 -21.16
N PRO A 356 12.02 6.67 -21.14
CA PRO A 356 11.29 7.79 -20.56
C PRO A 356 10.03 8.17 -21.37
N GLY A 357 9.86 7.63 -22.57
CA GLY A 357 8.67 7.84 -23.41
C GLY A 357 7.45 7.05 -22.95
N VAL A 358 7.63 6.04 -22.10
CA VAL A 358 6.52 5.27 -21.52
C VAL A 358 6.21 5.82 -20.13
N PRO A 359 4.94 6.15 -19.82
CA PRO A 359 4.58 6.71 -18.52
C PRO A 359 4.96 5.78 -17.37
N ASP A 360 5.55 6.36 -16.33
CA ASP A 360 5.89 5.64 -15.11
C ASP A 360 4.63 5.40 -14.27
N PRO A 361 4.22 4.16 -14.00
CA PRO A 361 3.05 3.86 -13.19
C PRO A 361 3.05 4.51 -11.81
N GLU A 362 4.23 4.69 -11.20
CA GLU A 362 4.40 5.34 -9.89
C GLU A 362 3.84 6.76 -9.91
N GLU A 363 4.24 7.55 -10.91
CA GLU A 363 3.83 8.94 -11.07
C GLU A 363 2.52 9.08 -11.85
N PHE A 364 2.19 8.08 -12.65
CA PHE A 364 1.03 8.14 -13.55
C PHE A 364 -0.30 7.97 -12.81
N ALA A 365 -0.38 7.03 -11.84
CA ALA A 365 -1.62 6.76 -11.12
C ALA A 365 -1.47 6.03 -9.77
N THR A 366 -0.42 5.20 -9.57
CA THR A 366 -0.36 4.24 -8.45
C THR A 366 -0.34 4.92 -7.09
N PHE A 367 0.44 5.97 -6.92
CA PHE A 367 0.59 6.67 -5.64
C PHE A 367 -0.34 7.87 -5.45
N GLY A 368 -1.31 8.06 -6.36
CA GLY A 368 -2.28 9.15 -6.30
C GLY A 368 -1.72 10.49 -6.75
N PHE A 369 -2.43 11.59 -6.47
CA PHE A 369 -2.24 12.88 -7.12
C PHE A 369 -2.12 14.04 -6.13
N GLY A 370 -1.36 15.07 -6.53
CA GLY A 370 -1.29 16.37 -5.90
C GLY A 370 -0.90 16.32 -4.42
N ARG A 371 -1.54 17.16 -3.61
CA ARG A 371 -1.22 17.26 -2.16
C ARG A 371 -1.47 15.95 -1.40
N ARG A 372 -2.25 15.04 -1.95
CA ARG A 372 -2.62 13.75 -1.36
C ARG A 372 -1.85 12.56 -1.91
N THR A 373 -0.85 12.78 -2.75
CA THR A 373 0.10 11.73 -3.19
C THR A 373 0.65 10.97 -2.00
N CYS A 374 0.79 9.65 -2.13
CA CYS A 374 1.29 8.78 -1.05
C CYS A 374 2.63 9.28 -0.51
N PRO A 375 2.76 9.52 0.79
CA PRO A 375 4.04 9.96 1.36
C PRO A 375 5.07 8.86 1.42
N GLY A 376 4.62 7.58 1.47
CA GLY A 376 5.48 6.41 1.58
C GLY A 376 5.82 5.74 0.25
N GLY A 377 5.56 6.36 -0.90
CA GLY A 377 5.81 5.76 -2.21
C GLY A 377 7.26 5.30 -2.37
N HIS A 378 8.22 6.15 -1.99
CA HIS A 378 9.65 5.82 -2.05
C HIS A 378 10.04 4.64 -1.13
N ILE A 379 9.42 4.54 0.06
CA ILE A 379 9.63 3.41 1.00
C ILE A 379 9.06 2.13 0.39
N ALA A 380 7.85 2.20 -0.15
CA ALA A 380 7.21 1.04 -0.80
C ALA A 380 8.06 0.51 -1.95
N MET A 381 8.62 1.40 -2.79
CA MET A 381 9.50 1.02 -3.89
C MET A 381 10.85 0.49 -3.43
N SER A 382 11.39 1.01 -2.35
CA SER A 382 12.62 0.49 -1.73
C SER A 382 12.41 -0.91 -1.17
N ASN A 383 11.30 -1.13 -0.45
CA ASN A 383 10.96 -2.44 0.08
C ASN A 383 10.66 -3.44 -1.04
N LEU A 384 9.91 -3.03 -2.07
CA LEU A 384 9.67 -3.88 -3.25
C LEU A 384 10.99 -4.28 -3.91
N PHE A 385 11.91 -3.32 -4.12
CA PHE A 385 13.20 -3.59 -4.71
C PHE A 385 14.00 -4.61 -3.89
N ILE A 386 14.26 -4.32 -2.61
CA ILE A 386 15.17 -5.15 -1.83
C ILE A 386 14.63 -6.56 -1.59
N MET A 387 13.33 -6.68 -1.28
CA MET A 387 12.71 -7.99 -1.03
C MET A 387 12.57 -8.81 -2.31
N ALA A 388 12.02 -8.24 -3.37
CA ALA A 388 11.79 -8.98 -4.62
C ALA A 388 13.11 -9.37 -5.29
N SER A 389 14.13 -8.48 -5.32
CA SER A 389 15.44 -8.82 -5.87
C SER A 389 16.14 -9.91 -5.06
N SER A 390 16.07 -9.86 -3.71
CA SER A 390 16.65 -10.89 -2.84
C SER A 390 15.96 -12.25 -3.04
N ILE A 391 14.61 -12.27 -3.10
CA ILE A 391 13.85 -13.52 -3.33
C ILE A 391 14.27 -14.15 -4.66
N VAL A 392 14.27 -13.41 -5.75
CA VAL A 392 14.53 -13.95 -7.08
C VAL A 392 16.01 -14.25 -7.33
N SER A 393 16.92 -13.64 -6.56
CA SER A 393 18.35 -13.99 -6.60
C SER A 393 18.64 -15.33 -5.93
N ILE A 394 17.86 -15.69 -4.91
CA ILE A 394 18.05 -16.92 -4.13
C ILE A 394 17.21 -18.07 -4.66
N PHE A 395 15.95 -17.81 -5.04
CA PHE A 395 14.96 -18.85 -5.31
C PHE A 395 14.47 -18.86 -6.76
N ASP A 396 14.16 -20.06 -7.24
CA ASP A 396 13.28 -20.30 -8.37
C ASP A 396 11.84 -20.37 -7.87
N ILE A 397 10.96 -19.57 -8.47
CA ILE A 397 9.54 -19.53 -8.16
C ILE A 397 8.82 -20.42 -9.18
N SER A 398 8.16 -21.46 -8.72
CA SER A 398 7.51 -22.47 -9.56
C SER A 398 6.14 -22.88 -9.02
N PRO A 399 5.23 -23.45 -9.84
CA PRO A 399 3.99 -24.02 -9.35
C PRO A 399 4.24 -25.17 -8.36
N GLU A 400 3.39 -25.30 -7.36
CA GLU A 400 3.31 -26.51 -6.58
C GLU A 400 2.85 -27.69 -7.45
N LEU A 401 3.20 -28.92 -7.03
CA LEU A 401 2.80 -30.13 -7.73
C LEU A 401 1.58 -30.75 -7.04
N ASP A 402 0.68 -31.28 -7.82
CA ASP A 402 -0.44 -32.08 -7.32
C ASP A 402 0.03 -33.47 -6.83
N ALA A 403 -0.89 -34.30 -6.34
CA ALA A 403 -0.63 -35.65 -5.86
C ALA A 403 -0.04 -36.59 -6.95
N ASN A 404 -0.16 -36.23 -8.22
CA ASN A 404 0.37 -36.99 -9.36
C ASN A 404 1.70 -36.46 -9.87
N GLY A 405 2.23 -35.38 -9.22
CA GLY A 405 3.46 -34.72 -9.63
C GLY A 405 3.29 -33.76 -10.82
N CYS A 406 2.06 -33.39 -11.17
CA CYS A 406 1.78 -32.40 -12.21
C CYS A 406 1.72 -30.98 -11.61
N PRO A 407 2.23 -29.95 -12.34
CA PRO A 407 2.11 -28.57 -11.89
C PRO A 407 0.65 -28.15 -11.72
N ILE A 408 0.32 -27.57 -10.56
CA ILE A 408 -1.01 -26.99 -10.32
C ILE A 408 -1.12 -25.71 -11.15
N GLU A 409 -2.15 -25.65 -12.01
CA GLU A 409 -2.42 -24.46 -12.81
C GLU A 409 -2.87 -23.29 -11.92
N VAL A 410 -2.18 -22.16 -12.00
CA VAL A 410 -2.50 -20.94 -11.27
C VAL A 410 -3.16 -19.94 -12.22
N VAL A 411 -4.44 -19.67 -11.98
CA VAL A 411 -5.17 -18.59 -12.67
C VAL A 411 -5.09 -17.34 -11.78
N PRO A 412 -4.59 -16.20 -12.30
CA PRO A 412 -4.48 -14.97 -11.50
C PRO A 412 -5.85 -14.50 -11.06
N GLN A 413 -6.05 -14.44 -9.75
CA GLN A 413 -7.26 -13.92 -9.14
C GLN A 413 -6.90 -12.88 -8.09
N PHE A 414 -7.61 -11.75 -8.11
CA PHE A 414 -7.38 -10.67 -7.19
C PHE A 414 -8.59 -10.47 -6.28
N ARG A 415 -8.35 -10.32 -4.99
CA ARG A 415 -9.38 -9.95 -4.04
C ARG A 415 -9.82 -8.51 -4.35
N GLY A 416 -10.88 -8.37 -5.14
CA GLY A 416 -11.50 -7.09 -5.45
C GLY A 416 -12.52 -6.73 -4.36
N ASN A 417 -12.10 -6.06 -3.29
CA ASN A 417 -13.05 -5.22 -2.57
C ASN A 417 -13.07 -3.82 -3.23
N ALA A 418 -13.99 -2.96 -2.81
CA ALA A 418 -14.15 -1.64 -3.43
C ALA A 418 -12.92 -0.72 -3.28
N ILE A 419 -11.92 -1.09 -2.49
CA ILE A 419 -10.82 -0.22 -2.05
C ILE A 419 -9.48 -0.78 -2.47
N THR A 420 -9.18 -2.06 -2.15
CA THR A 420 -7.88 -2.69 -2.41
C THR A 420 -7.98 -3.84 -3.41
N SER A 421 -6.88 -4.12 -4.10
CA SER A 421 -6.71 -5.26 -5.00
C SER A 421 -5.46 -6.01 -4.59
N SER A 422 -5.60 -7.21 -4.02
CA SER A 422 -4.49 -8.07 -3.64
C SER A 422 -4.66 -9.45 -4.29
N PRO A 423 -3.60 -10.12 -4.74
CA PRO A 423 -3.71 -11.50 -5.19
C PRO A 423 -4.40 -12.36 -4.13
N LEU A 424 -5.31 -13.23 -4.54
CA LEU A 424 -5.78 -14.31 -3.67
C LEU A 424 -4.61 -15.28 -3.41
N PRO A 425 -4.60 -15.99 -2.28
CA PRO A 425 -3.59 -17.02 -2.05
C PRO A 425 -3.51 -17.98 -3.24
N PHE A 426 -2.30 -18.26 -3.68
CA PHE A 426 -2.01 -19.14 -4.80
C PHE A 426 -0.90 -20.12 -4.44
N PRO A 427 -0.98 -21.38 -4.88
CA PRO A 427 0.04 -22.39 -4.62
C PRO A 427 1.31 -22.05 -5.39
N CYS A 428 2.40 -21.78 -4.68
CA CYS A 428 3.72 -21.56 -5.25
C CYS A 428 4.82 -22.15 -4.37
N LYS A 429 5.87 -22.65 -5.02
CA LYS A 429 7.05 -23.22 -4.39
C LYS A 429 8.25 -22.34 -4.66
N LEU A 430 8.95 -21.97 -3.58
CA LEU A 430 10.27 -21.36 -3.65
C LEU A 430 11.32 -22.45 -3.49
N THR A 431 12.19 -22.65 -4.49
CA THR A 431 13.25 -23.64 -4.46
C THR A 431 14.60 -22.93 -4.59
N PRO A 432 15.60 -23.18 -3.71
CA PRO A 432 16.91 -22.59 -3.85
C PRO A 432 17.48 -22.81 -5.26
N ARG A 433 17.99 -21.77 -5.88
CA ARG A 433 18.60 -21.82 -7.22
C ARG A 433 19.88 -22.65 -7.17
N GLN A 434 20.09 -23.44 -8.21
CA GLN A 434 21.32 -24.22 -8.34
C GLN A 434 22.56 -23.31 -8.35
N GLY A 435 23.53 -23.62 -7.48
CA GLY A 435 24.79 -22.86 -7.39
C GLY A 435 24.70 -21.60 -6.53
N VAL A 436 23.61 -21.41 -5.77
CA VAL A 436 23.49 -20.37 -4.74
C VAL A 436 23.63 -21.04 -3.37
N ASP A 437 24.59 -20.60 -2.58
CA ASP A 437 24.80 -21.06 -1.20
C ASP A 437 23.97 -20.20 -0.25
N VAL A 438 22.74 -20.62 -0.02
CA VAL A 438 21.75 -19.89 0.79
C VAL A 438 22.23 -19.77 2.25
N GLU A 439 22.80 -20.85 2.83
CA GLU A 439 23.27 -20.85 4.22
C GLU A 439 24.38 -19.83 4.43
N ARG A 440 25.33 -19.77 3.50
CA ARG A 440 26.41 -18.80 3.53
C ARG A 440 25.86 -17.36 3.40
N LEU A 441 24.98 -17.11 2.43
CA LEU A 441 24.40 -15.80 2.23
C LEU A 441 23.65 -15.30 3.49
N LEU A 442 22.89 -16.18 4.13
CA LEU A 442 22.16 -15.84 5.35
C LEU A 442 23.11 -15.62 6.53
N LYS A 443 24.18 -16.43 6.66
CA LYS A 443 25.15 -16.29 7.73
C LYS A 443 25.91 -14.95 7.65
N ASP A 444 26.36 -14.57 6.46
CA ASP A 444 27.05 -13.28 6.24
C ASP A 444 26.17 -12.08 6.66
N TYR A 445 24.83 -12.20 6.55
CA TYR A 445 23.89 -11.17 7.01
C TYR A 445 23.62 -11.24 8.52
N MET A 446 23.61 -12.41 9.14
CA MET A 446 23.40 -12.57 10.59
C MET A 446 24.61 -12.11 11.40
N ASP A 447 25.83 -12.33 10.91
CA ASP A 447 27.06 -11.93 11.59
C ASP A 447 27.26 -10.39 11.57
N PHE A 448 26.66 -9.68 10.61
CA PHE A 448 26.71 -8.22 10.54
C PHE A 448 25.85 -7.52 11.64
N GLU A 449 24.98 -8.25 12.32
CA GLU A 449 24.09 -7.74 13.37
C GLU A 449 24.61 -7.91 14.79
N MET A 450 25.75 -8.59 14.97
CA MET A 450 26.38 -8.79 16.28
C MET A 450 27.51 -7.77 16.56
N ILE A 451 27.72 -6.79 15.65
CA ILE A 451 28.64 -5.67 15.82
C ILE A 451 27.83 -4.37 15.98
#